data_22a8af9f3ee4a73f8bc8914216399b42
#
_entry.id   22a8af9f3ee4a73f8bc8914216399b42
#
_cell.length_a   1.000
_cell.length_b   1.000
_cell.length_c   1.000
_cell.angle_alpha   90.00
_cell.angle_beta   90.00
_cell.angle_gamma   90.00
#
_symmetry.space_group_name_H-M   'P 1'
#
loop_
_entity.id
_entity.type
_entity.pdbx_description
1 polymer ?
#
loop_
_entity_poly.entity_id
_entity_poly.type
_entity_poly.pdbx_seq_one_letter_code
_entity_poly.pdbx_strand_id
1 'polypeptide(L)'
;MRDRTATSKRLLAAMIIAAVALSGCESTSNWLKGRKTAEAADPVLTSGSAANAYLTELQQLVGGDPATQAEIYADAESAATLTPGPSTRLRYALVLASPGHSGSNPGEAQTMLRDLLSQPEMLTESESALATIFLNTAESSVVLGTEARRLRAENTRASTTEEAAIAQRIAQVEAENRRLRQSLADAESKLEAISSIERSIREQSGDNDPQ
;
A
#
# COMPACT_ATOMS: atom_id res chain seq x y z
N MET A 1 -25.01 -57.59 32.99
CA MET A 1 -25.63 -56.29 32.83
C MET A 1 -24.61 -55.25 32.36
N ARG A 2 -24.07 -55.41 31.19
CA ARG A 2 -23.14 -54.42 30.58
C ARG A 2 -23.30 -54.58 29.09
N ASP A 3 -24.05 -53.72 28.39
CA ASP A 3 -23.92 -53.46 26.93
C ASP A 3 -25.10 -52.66 26.35
N ARG A 4 -26.06 -52.17 27.19
CA ARG A 4 -27.20 -51.39 26.66
C ARG A 4 -26.85 -49.88 26.51
N THR A 5 -25.77 -49.34 27.05
CA THR A 5 -25.43 -47.93 27.03
C THR A 5 -24.52 -47.53 25.84
N ALA A 6 -23.83 -48.50 25.22
CA ALA A 6 -22.94 -48.22 24.08
C ALA A 6 -23.69 -48.10 22.72
N THR A 7 -24.79 -48.86 22.55
CA THR A 7 -25.63 -48.79 21.35
C THR A 7 -26.46 -47.51 21.25
N SER A 8 -26.94 -47.00 22.39
CA SER A 8 -27.72 -45.77 22.43
C SER A 8 -26.88 -44.52 22.05
N LYS A 9 -25.60 -44.45 22.46
CA LYS A 9 -24.70 -43.36 22.10
C LYS A 9 -24.29 -43.38 20.62
N ARG A 10 -24.17 -44.56 20.00
CA ARG A 10 -23.87 -44.70 18.55
C ARG A 10 -25.06 -44.33 17.69
N LEU A 11 -26.30 -44.64 18.10
CA LEU A 11 -27.51 -44.26 17.42
C LEU A 11 -27.77 -42.74 17.49
N LEU A 12 -27.48 -42.07 18.61
CA LEU A 12 -27.58 -40.63 18.75
C LEU A 12 -26.53 -39.91 17.89
N ALA A 13 -25.29 -40.41 17.80
CA ALA A 13 -24.26 -39.83 16.95
C ALA A 13 -24.58 -39.96 15.45
N ALA A 14 -25.19 -41.11 15.03
CA ALA A 14 -25.62 -41.31 13.64
C ALA A 14 -26.79 -40.38 13.25
N MET A 15 -27.69 -40.08 14.19
CA MET A 15 -28.84 -39.19 13.95
C MET A 15 -28.44 -37.70 13.81
N ILE A 16 -27.40 -37.27 14.53
CA ILE A 16 -26.87 -35.88 14.43
C ILE A 16 -26.13 -35.69 13.09
N ILE A 17 -25.41 -36.68 12.58
CA ILE A 17 -24.73 -36.59 11.29
C ILE A 17 -25.73 -36.57 10.12
N ALA A 18 -26.85 -37.25 10.22
CA ALA A 18 -27.91 -37.23 9.21
C ALA A 18 -28.66 -35.88 9.17
N ALA A 19 -28.80 -35.17 10.28
CA ALA A 19 -29.48 -33.86 10.36
C ALA A 19 -28.64 -32.71 9.72
N VAL A 20 -27.30 -32.80 9.76
CA VAL A 20 -26.42 -31.79 9.16
C VAL A 20 -26.33 -31.92 7.64
N ALA A 21 -26.60 -33.09 7.08
CA ALA A 21 -26.58 -33.34 5.62
C ALA A 21 -27.81 -32.80 4.87
N LEU A 22 -28.90 -32.45 5.56
CA LEU A 22 -30.13 -31.96 4.93
C LEU A 22 -30.26 -30.42 4.92
N SER A 23 -29.43 -29.68 5.63
CA SER A 23 -29.48 -28.20 5.66
C SER A 23 -28.63 -27.54 4.58
N GLY A 24 -27.89 -28.28 3.76
CA GLY A 24 -26.99 -27.75 2.75
C GLY A 24 -27.56 -27.52 1.35
N CYS A 25 -28.84 -27.80 1.09
CA CYS A 25 -29.37 -27.81 -0.28
C CYS A 25 -30.27 -26.61 -0.67
N GLU A 26 -30.41 -25.57 0.15
CA GLU A 26 -31.26 -24.43 -0.26
C GLU A 26 -30.54 -23.39 -1.09
N SER A 27 -29.20 -23.33 -1.06
CA SER A 27 -28.45 -22.30 -1.80
C SER A 27 -28.22 -22.63 -3.28
N THR A 28 -28.31 -23.92 -3.70
CA THR A 28 -28.07 -24.31 -5.10
C THR A 28 -29.32 -24.30 -5.97
N SER A 29 -30.52 -24.27 -5.38
CA SER A 29 -31.77 -24.26 -6.17
C SER A 29 -32.07 -22.90 -6.81
N ASN A 30 -31.55 -21.80 -6.30
CA ASN A 30 -31.76 -20.48 -6.89
C ASN A 30 -30.90 -20.26 -8.15
N TRP A 31 -29.72 -20.91 -8.26
CA TRP A 31 -28.89 -20.82 -9.45
C TRP A 31 -29.48 -21.60 -10.65
N LEU A 32 -30.15 -22.72 -10.41
CA LEU A 32 -30.81 -23.48 -11.48
C LEU A 32 -32.18 -22.92 -11.88
N LYS A 33 -32.86 -22.16 -11.02
CA LYS A 33 -34.14 -21.51 -11.36
C LYS A 33 -33.99 -20.29 -12.26
N GLY A 34 -32.78 -19.74 -12.40
CA GLY A 34 -32.49 -18.63 -13.31
C GLY A 34 -32.43 -19.06 -14.81
N ARG A 35 -32.53 -20.34 -15.12
CA ARG A 35 -32.61 -20.84 -16.52
C ARG A 35 -34.02 -21.15 -16.94
N LYS A 36 -34.96 -20.29 -16.65
CA LYS A 36 -36.24 -20.30 -17.37
C LYS A 36 -36.06 -19.48 -18.63
N THR A 37 -36.15 -20.24 -19.75
CA THR A 37 -36.49 -19.81 -21.12
C THR A 37 -36.47 -18.31 -21.34
N ALA A 38 -35.54 -17.87 -22.16
CA ALA A 38 -35.44 -16.53 -22.72
C ALA A 38 -36.79 -16.14 -23.38
N GLU A 39 -37.71 -15.64 -22.62
CA GLU A 39 -38.64 -14.64 -23.08
C GLU A 39 -37.78 -13.42 -23.33
N ALA A 40 -37.83 -12.85 -24.51
CA ALA A 40 -36.98 -11.76 -24.96
C ALA A 40 -37.04 -10.61 -23.94
N ALA A 41 -36.17 -10.69 -22.92
CA ALA A 41 -35.97 -9.66 -21.95
C ALA A 41 -35.41 -8.46 -22.72
N ASP A 42 -36.09 -7.33 -22.62
CA ASP A 42 -35.72 -6.07 -23.21
C ASP A 42 -34.20 -5.87 -23.00
N PRO A 43 -33.37 -5.74 -24.05
CA PRO A 43 -31.90 -5.66 -23.91
C PRO A 43 -31.45 -4.54 -22.97
N VAL A 44 -32.28 -3.52 -22.79
CA VAL A 44 -32.06 -2.40 -21.85
C VAL A 44 -32.14 -2.87 -20.39
N LEU A 45 -33.06 -3.78 -20.04
CA LEU A 45 -33.22 -4.28 -18.67
C LEU A 45 -32.10 -5.24 -18.27
N THR A 46 -31.58 -6.03 -19.20
CA THR A 46 -30.47 -6.96 -18.95
C THR A 46 -29.12 -6.22 -18.83
N SER A 47 -28.88 -5.20 -19.63
CA SER A 47 -27.65 -4.41 -19.53
C SER A 47 -27.59 -3.58 -18.26
N GLY A 48 -28.73 -3.02 -17.81
CA GLY A 48 -28.82 -2.30 -16.54
C GLY A 48 -28.58 -3.21 -15.32
N SER A 49 -28.99 -4.46 -15.37
CA SER A 49 -28.78 -5.42 -14.28
C SER A 49 -27.29 -5.81 -14.12
N ALA A 50 -26.56 -5.97 -15.22
CA ALA A 50 -25.13 -6.29 -15.18
C ALA A 50 -24.32 -5.11 -14.62
N ALA A 51 -24.58 -3.90 -15.06
CA ALA A 51 -23.93 -2.69 -14.53
C ALA A 51 -24.18 -2.50 -13.02
N ASN A 52 -25.42 -2.74 -12.57
CA ASN A 52 -25.75 -2.68 -11.15
C ASN A 52 -25.01 -3.74 -10.33
N ALA A 53 -24.79 -4.94 -10.87
CA ALA A 53 -23.98 -5.96 -10.19
C ALA A 53 -22.53 -5.52 -9.99
N TYR A 54 -21.90 -4.96 -11.02
CA TYR A 54 -20.55 -4.39 -10.90
C TYR A 54 -20.48 -3.26 -9.87
N LEU A 55 -21.42 -2.33 -9.89
CA LEU A 55 -21.47 -1.22 -8.94
C LEU A 55 -21.65 -1.69 -7.50
N THR A 56 -22.48 -2.71 -7.27
CA THR A 56 -22.67 -3.30 -5.95
C THR A 56 -21.39 -3.96 -5.43
N GLU A 57 -20.70 -4.70 -6.29
CA GLU A 57 -19.43 -5.33 -5.95
C GLU A 57 -18.33 -4.29 -5.66
N LEU A 58 -18.23 -3.26 -6.49
CA LEU A 58 -17.30 -2.15 -6.27
C LEU A 58 -17.60 -1.39 -4.97
N GLN A 59 -18.87 -1.22 -4.63
CA GLN A 59 -19.27 -0.63 -3.34
C GLN A 59 -18.80 -1.50 -2.17
N GLN A 60 -18.93 -2.82 -2.27
CA GLN A 60 -18.42 -3.76 -1.26
C GLN A 60 -16.90 -3.75 -1.19
N LEU A 61 -16.22 -3.67 -2.33
CA LEU A 61 -14.76 -3.57 -2.40
C LEU A 61 -14.25 -2.31 -1.70
N VAL A 62 -14.85 -1.14 -1.98
CA VAL A 62 -14.40 0.14 -1.41
C VAL A 62 -14.76 0.27 0.07
N GLY A 63 -15.93 -0.24 0.48
CA GLY A 63 -16.45 -0.17 1.85
C GLY A 63 -16.08 -1.36 2.73
N GLY A 64 -15.52 -2.43 2.16
CA GLY A 64 -15.21 -3.68 2.86
C GLY A 64 -13.94 -3.61 3.71
N ASP A 65 -13.84 -4.56 4.65
CA ASP A 65 -12.60 -4.80 5.36
C ASP A 65 -11.53 -5.45 4.45
N PRO A 66 -10.26 -5.51 4.86
CA PRO A 66 -9.19 -6.06 4.04
C PRO A 66 -9.39 -7.53 3.62
N ALA A 67 -10.13 -8.34 4.39
CA ALA A 67 -10.40 -9.73 4.05
C ALA A 67 -11.46 -9.81 2.93
N THR A 68 -12.54 -9.05 3.05
CA THR A 68 -13.57 -8.90 2.01
C THR A 68 -12.98 -8.36 0.71
N GLN A 69 -12.10 -7.36 0.79
CA GLN A 69 -11.41 -6.80 -0.37
C GLN A 69 -10.54 -7.84 -1.09
N ALA A 70 -9.78 -8.63 -0.32
CA ALA A 70 -8.95 -9.69 -0.86
C ALA A 70 -9.77 -10.82 -1.50
N GLU A 71 -10.92 -11.18 -0.93
CA GLU A 71 -11.83 -12.17 -1.48
C GLU A 71 -12.43 -11.71 -2.81
N ILE A 72 -12.93 -10.48 -2.89
CA ILE A 72 -13.47 -9.89 -4.13
C ILE A 72 -12.40 -9.85 -5.23
N TYR A 73 -11.16 -9.44 -4.87
CA TYR A 73 -10.05 -9.42 -5.82
C TYR A 73 -9.75 -10.83 -6.35
N ALA A 74 -9.56 -11.81 -5.46
CA ALA A 74 -9.22 -13.17 -5.82
C ALA A 74 -10.32 -13.85 -6.68
N ASP A 75 -11.58 -13.57 -6.38
CA ASP A 75 -12.71 -14.09 -7.13
C ASP A 75 -12.78 -13.47 -8.54
N ALA A 76 -12.58 -12.15 -8.67
CA ALA A 76 -12.54 -11.47 -9.96
C ALA A 76 -11.36 -11.95 -10.83
N GLU A 77 -10.16 -12.08 -10.26
CA GLU A 77 -8.97 -12.61 -10.92
C GLU A 77 -9.17 -14.06 -11.40
N SER A 78 -9.70 -14.91 -10.51
CA SER A 78 -10.03 -16.31 -10.81
C SER A 78 -11.05 -16.43 -11.94
N ALA A 79 -12.11 -15.63 -11.90
CA ALA A 79 -13.14 -15.63 -12.96
C ALA A 79 -12.56 -15.20 -14.31
N ALA A 80 -11.71 -14.17 -14.33
CA ALA A 80 -11.05 -13.70 -15.55
C ALA A 80 -10.07 -14.73 -16.14
N THR A 81 -9.44 -15.54 -15.28
CA THR A 81 -8.47 -16.57 -15.68
C THR A 81 -9.14 -17.87 -16.12
N LEU A 82 -10.11 -18.36 -15.35
CA LEU A 82 -10.74 -19.66 -15.59
C LEU A 82 -11.82 -19.62 -16.66
N THR A 83 -12.53 -18.51 -16.79
CA THR A 83 -13.60 -18.28 -17.76
C THR A 83 -13.40 -16.95 -18.48
N PRO A 84 -12.34 -16.83 -19.28
CA PRO A 84 -12.03 -15.56 -19.96
C PRO A 84 -13.15 -15.16 -20.91
N GLY A 85 -13.71 -13.99 -20.67
CA GLY A 85 -14.76 -13.36 -21.47
C GLY A 85 -14.78 -11.86 -21.27
N PRO A 86 -15.47 -11.09 -22.11
CA PRO A 86 -15.53 -9.63 -21.98
C PRO A 86 -16.00 -9.17 -20.61
N SER A 87 -17.07 -9.74 -20.09
CA SER A 87 -17.64 -9.37 -18.80
C SER A 87 -16.76 -9.74 -17.60
N THR A 88 -16.11 -10.91 -17.62
CA THR A 88 -15.18 -11.32 -16.55
C THR A 88 -13.91 -10.50 -16.57
N ARG A 89 -13.38 -10.18 -17.75
CA ARG A 89 -12.22 -9.27 -17.92
C ARG A 89 -12.57 -7.85 -17.50
N LEU A 90 -13.77 -7.37 -17.85
CA LEU A 90 -14.25 -6.06 -17.41
C LEU A 90 -14.34 -6.00 -15.88
N ARG A 91 -15.01 -6.98 -15.25
CA ARG A 91 -15.12 -7.09 -13.80
C ARG A 91 -13.74 -6.98 -13.13
N TYR A 92 -12.77 -7.78 -13.58
CA TYR A 92 -11.42 -7.77 -13.02
C TYR A 92 -10.71 -6.43 -13.25
N ALA A 93 -10.84 -5.84 -14.43
CA ALA A 93 -10.28 -4.51 -14.73
C ALA A 93 -10.87 -3.40 -13.85
N LEU A 94 -12.18 -3.46 -13.55
CA LEU A 94 -12.84 -2.52 -12.63
C LEU A 94 -12.32 -2.66 -11.19
N VAL A 95 -12.10 -3.90 -10.73
CA VAL A 95 -11.49 -4.18 -9.43
C VAL A 95 -10.07 -3.62 -9.38
N LEU A 96 -9.23 -3.92 -10.38
CA LEU A 96 -7.86 -3.40 -10.48
C LEU A 96 -7.79 -1.87 -10.52
N ALA A 97 -8.74 -1.22 -11.19
CA ALA A 97 -8.81 0.24 -11.29
C ALA A 97 -9.26 0.92 -10.00
N SER A 98 -9.95 0.18 -9.12
CA SER A 98 -10.47 0.72 -7.86
C SER A 98 -9.34 0.95 -6.86
N PRO A 99 -9.22 2.15 -6.28
CA PRO A 99 -8.18 2.44 -5.30
C PRO A 99 -8.56 1.90 -3.90
N GLY A 100 -7.56 1.75 -3.02
CA GLY A 100 -7.78 1.54 -1.59
C GLY A 100 -7.66 0.09 -1.12
N HIS A 101 -7.40 -0.87 -2.00
CA HIS A 101 -7.12 -2.26 -1.64
C HIS A 101 -5.75 -2.72 -2.15
N SER A 102 -5.22 -3.81 -1.58
CA SER A 102 -3.86 -4.29 -1.85
C SER A 102 -3.64 -4.81 -3.28
N GLY A 103 -4.71 -5.24 -3.96
CA GLY A 103 -4.69 -5.72 -5.36
C GLY A 103 -4.86 -4.61 -6.39
N SER A 104 -5.01 -3.34 -5.99
CA SER A 104 -5.18 -2.23 -6.94
C SER A 104 -3.96 -2.06 -7.84
N ASN A 105 -4.18 -2.11 -9.15
CA ASN A 105 -3.16 -1.94 -10.18
C ASN A 105 -3.70 -1.10 -11.36
N PRO A 106 -3.70 0.23 -11.24
CA PRO A 106 -4.27 1.10 -12.27
C PRO A 106 -3.55 1.00 -13.62
N GLY A 107 -2.27 0.62 -13.66
CA GLY A 107 -1.54 0.45 -14.92
C GLY A 107 -2.01 -0.77 -15.72
N GLU A 108 -2.26 -1.88 -15.06
CA GLU A 108 -2.83 -3.09 -15.65
C GLU A 108 -4.29 -2.87 -16.04
N ALA A 109 -5.08 -2.26 -15.14
CA ALA A 109 -6.47 -1.88 -15.43
C ALA A 109 -6.58 -1.01 -16.69
N GLN A 110 -5.72 0.00 -16.83
CA GLN A 110 -5.66 0.86 -18.00
C GLN A 110 -5.46 0.05 -19.29
N THR A 111 -4.54 -0.90 -19.28
CA THR A 111 -4.25 -1.74 -20.45
C THR A 111 -5.44 -2.61 -20.80
N MET A 112 -6.05 -3.29 -19.81
CA MET A 112 -7.21 -4.16 -20.01
C MET A 112 -8.44 -3.39 -20.48
N LEU A 113 -8.71 -2.21 -19.89
CA LEU A 113 -9.87 -1.37 -20.27
C LEU A 113 -9.74 -0.81 -21.68
N ARG A 114 -8.54 -0.40 -22.09
CA ARG A 114 -8.28 0.02 -23.49
C ARG A 114 -8.49 -1.13 -24.47
N ASP A 115 -8.02 -2.31 -24.13
CA ASP A 115 -8.21 -3.51 -24.98
C ASP A 115 -9.69 -3.86 -25.13
N LEU A 116 -10.46 -3.86 -24.05
CA LEU A 116 -11.90 -4.07 -24.07
C LEU A 116 -12.64 -3.01 -24.89
N LEU A 117 -12.32 -1.72 -24.72
CA LEU A 117 -12.92 -0.62 -25.45
C LEU A 117 -12.52 -0.57 -26.93
N SER A 118 -11.45 -1.26 -27.33
CA SER A 118 -11.09 -1.43 -28.75
C SER A 118 -12.03 -2.38 -29.50
N GLN A 119 -12.85 -3.16 -28.78
CA GLN A 119 -13.82 -4.12 -29.30
C GLN A 119 -15.23 -3.82 -28.73
N PRO A 120 -15.81 -2.66 -29.06
CA PRO A 120 -17.04 -2.19 -28.42
C PRO A 120 -18.25 -3.12 -28.63
N GLU A 121 -18.25 -3.91 -29.70
CA GLU A 121 -19.29 -4.90 -29.99
C GLU A 121 -19.37 -6.05 -28.97
N MET A 122 -18.34 -6.23 -28.16
CA MET A 122 -18.28 -7.25 -27.12
C MET A 122 -18.86 -6.79 -25.77
N LEU A 123 -19.13 -5.50 -25.63
CA LEU A 123 -19.64 -4.85 -24.42
C LEU A 123 -21.04 -4.31 -24.65
N THR A 124 -21.86 -4.32 -23.63
CA THR A 124 -23.10 -3.55 -23.63
C THR A 124 -22.80 -2.05 -23.51
N GLU A 125 -23.75 -1.21 -23.83
CA GLU A 125 -23.62 0.26 -23.70
C GLU A 125 -23.26 0.68 -22.26
N SER A 126 -23.87 0.04 -21.25
CA SER A 126 -23.60 0.29 -19.84
C SER A 126 -22.20 -0.17 -19.44
N GLU A 127 -21.72 -1.30 -19.94
CA GLU A 127 -20.38 -1.80 -19.69
C GLU A 127 -19.32 -0.91 -20.36
N SER A 128 -19.57 -0.44 -21.58
CA SER A 128 -18.70 0.51 -22.29
C SER A 128 -18.61 1.84 -21.56
N ALA A 129 -19.73 2.34 -21.01
CA ALA A 129 -19.74 3.54 -20.19
C ALA A 129 -18.91 3.38 -18.91
N LEU A 130 -19.10 2.26 -18.17
CA LEU A 130 -18.30 1.93 -17.00
C LEU A 130 -16.81 1.81 -17.34
N ALA A 131 -16.47 1.06 -18.38
CA ALA A 131 -15.10 0.87 -18.84
C ALA A 131 -14.44 2.23 -19.15
N THR A 132 -15.15 3.16 -19.79
CA THR A 132 -14.66 4.50 -20.09
C THR A 132 -14.40 5.34 -18.83
N ILE A 133 -15.31 5.31 -17.87
CA ILE A 133 -15.16 6.05 -16.59
C ILE A 133 -13.96 5.51 -15.81
N PHE A 134 -13.85 4.19 -15.70
CA PHE A 134 -12.76 3.56 -14.96
C PHE A 134 -11.42 3.65 -15.70
N LEU A 135 -11.40 3.70 -17.03
CA LEU A 135 -10.20 3.99 -17.79
C LEU A 135 -9.66 5.38 -17.44
N ASN A 136 -10.50 6.41 -17.46
CA ASN A 136 -10.11 7.77 -17.07
C ASN A 136 -9.59 7.83 -15.61
N THR A 137 -10.22 7.06 -14.70
CA THR A 137 -9.79 6.95 -13.31
C THR A 137 -8.42 6.29 -13.20
N ALA A 138 -8.20 5.18 -13.91
CA ALA A 138 -6.93 4.46 -13.93
C ALA A 138 -5.80 5.33 -14.53
N GLU A 139 -6.06 6.04 -15.62
CA GLU A 139 -5.11 6.98 -16.24
C GLU A 139 -4.71 8.09 -15.28
N SER A 140 -5.67 8.70 -14.61
CA SER A 140 -5.42 9.73 -13.60
C SER A 140 -4.59 9.18 -12.44
N SER A 141 -4.89 7.97 -11.97
CA SER A 141 -4.17 7.29 -10.90
C SER A 141 -2.72 6.98 -11.27
N VAL A 142 -2.46 6.57 -12.52
CA VAL A 142 -1.09 6.32 -13.04
C VAL A 142 -0.29 7.62 -13.07
N VAL A 143 -0.88 8.72 -13.55
CA VAL A 143 -0.23 10.04 -13.59
C VAL A 143 0.08 10.53 -12.17
N LEU A 144 -0.89 10.51 -11.27
CA LEU A 144 -0.72 10.93 -9.88
C LEU A 144 0.31 10.06 -9.14
N GLY A 145 0.29 8.76 -9.37
CA GLY A 145 1.27 7.83 -8.79
C GLY A 145 2.69 8.10 -9.29
N THR A 146 2.86 8.47 -10.53
CA THR A 146 4.16 8.83 -11.12
C THR A 146 4.67 10.14 -10.53
N GLU A 147 3.82 11.16 -10.44
CA GLU A 147 4.15 12.45 -9.85
C GLU A 147 4.49 12.33 -8.37
N ALA A 148 3.72 11.55 -7.61
CA ALA A 148 4.00 11.30 -6.21
C ALA A 148 5.36 10.61 -6.00
N ARG A 149 5.75 9.68 -6.88
CA ARG A 149 7.08 9.06 -6.85
C ARG A 149 8.19 10.06 -7.16
N ARG A 150 7.98 10.93 -8.16
CA ARG A 150 8.91 12.00 -8.52
C ARG A 150 9.16 12.94 -7.34
N LEU A 151 8.08 13.45 -6.73
CA LEU A 151 8.18 14.36 -5.59
C LEU A 151 8.85 13.72 -4.37
N ARG A 152 8.58 12.45 -4.09
CA ARG A 152 9.28 11.73 -3.02
C ARG A 152 10.78 11.60 -3.30
N ALA A 153 11.16 11.30 -4.53
CA ALA A 153 12.57 11.22 -4.93
C ALA A 153 13.28 12.57 -4.83
N GLU A 154 12.63 13.66 -5.22
CA GLU A 154 13.15 15.03 -5.10
C GLU A 154 13.32 15.41 -3.61
N ASN A 155 12.32 15.13 -2.78
CA ASN A 155 12.40 15.40 -1.35
C ASN A 155 13.53 14.61 -0.66
N THR A 156 13.69 13.32 -1.02
CA THR A 156 14.80 12.51 -0.50
C THR A 156 16.16 13.09 -0.91
N ARG A 157 16.32 13.53 -2.17
CA ARG A 157 17.55 14.17 -2.63
C ARG A 157 17.83 15.49 -1.90
N ALA A 158 16.81 16.32 -1.69
CA ALA A 158 16.94 17.56 -0.96
C ALA A 158 17.39 17.31 0.49
N SER A 159 16.76 16.36 1.17
CA SER A 159 17.11 15.96 2.56
C SER A 159 18.58 15.47 2.64
N THR A 160 19.00 14.58 1.75
CA THR A 160 20.39 14.08 1.75
C THR A 160 21.41 15.17 1.47
N THR A 161 21.07 16.14 0.60
CA THR A 161 21.94 17.29 0.31
C THR A 161 22.06 18.22 1.52
N GLU A 162 20.97 18.48 2.20
CA GLU A 162 20.94 19.29 3.43
C GLU A 162 21.72 18.63 4.56
N GLU A 163 21.53 17.33 4.78
CA GLU A 163 22.30 16.55 5.77
C GLU A 163 23.80 16.59 5.50
N ALA A 164 24.21 16.45 4.23
CA ALA A 164 25.62 16.56 3.84
C ALA A 164 26.19 17.96 4.10
N ALA A 165 25.42 19.03 3.80
CA ALA A 165 25.82 20.40 4.07
C ALA A 165 25.96 20.67 5.56
N ILE A 166 25.03 20.17 6.38
CA ILE A 166 25.09 20.29 7.86
C ILE A 166 26.33 19.54 8.38
N ALA A 167 26.57 18.30 7.95
CA ALA A 167 27.73 17.53 8.36
C ALA A 167 29.06 18.25 8.02
N GLN A 168 29.13 18.85 6.83
CA GLN A 168 30.30 19.65 6.42
C GLN A 168 30.50 20.88 7.31
N ARG A 169 29.43 21.61 7.67
CA ARG A 169 29.52 22.76 8.58
C ARG A 169 29.94 22.34 9.98
N ILE A 170 29.43 21.23 10.51
CA ILE A 170 29.85 20.70 11.80
C ILE A 170 31.35 20.38 11.77
N ALA A 171 31.83 19.68 10.74
CA ALA A 171 33.27 19.36 10.61
C ALA A 171 34.16 20.62 10.55
N GLN A 172 33.71 21.68 9.87
CA GLN A 172 34.42 22.96 9.83
C GLN A 172 34.48 23.63 11.22
N VAL A 173 33.36 23.69 11.94
CA VAL A 173 33.31 24.27 13.31
C VAL A 173 34.17 23.47 14.28
N GLU A 174 34.16 22.14 14.19
CA GLU A 174 35.04 21.29 15.02
C GLU A 174 36.51 21.51 14.71
N ALA A 175 36.90 21.66 13.44
CA ALA A 175 38.25 21.96 13.06
C ALA A 175 38.73 23.34 13.58
N GLU A 176 37.86 24.34 13.48
CA GLU A 176 38.12 25.68 14.04
C GLU A 176 38.23 25.64 15.56
N ASN A 177 37.35 24.93 16.25
CA ASN A 177 37.44 24.74 17.71
C ASN A 177 38.75 24.06 18.12
N ARG A 178 39.19 23.04 17.39
CA ARG A 178 40.49 22.42 17.67
C ARG A 178 41.64 23.41 17.50
N ARG A 179 41.62 24.22 16.45
CA ARG A 179 42.63 25.24 16.18
C ARG A 179 42.66 26.33 17.27
N LEU A 180 41.49 26.81 17.69
CA LEU A 180 41.37 27.80 18.76
C LEU A 180 41.88 27.27 20.10
N ARG A 181 41.57 26.01 20.45
CA ARG A 181 42.10 25.35 21.66
C ARG A 181 43.62 25.25 21.64
N GLN A 182 44.21 24.91 20.49
CA GLN A 182 45.67 24.88 20.32
C GLN A 182 46.26 26.26 20.48
N SER A 183 45.68 27.28 19.85
CA SER A 183 46.14 28.67 19.98
C SER A 183 46.04 29.19 21.43
N LEU A 184 44.98 28.80 22.15
CA LEU A 184 44.83 29.13 23.56
C LEU A 184 45.93 28.48 24.41
N ALA A 185 46.16 27.18 24.25
CA ALA A 185 47.21 26.44 24.95
C ALA A 185 48.64 27.04 24.68
N ASP A 186 48.87 27.41 23.42
CA ASP A 186 50.15 28.08 23.04
C ASP A 186 50.27 29.46 23.69
N ALA A 187 49.20 30.22 23.79
CA ALA A 187 49.19 31.54 24.46
C ALA A 187 49.37 31.40 25.99
N GLU A 188 48.73 30.44 26.61
CA GLU A 188 48.88 30.14 28.05
C GLU A 188 50.33 29.70 28.35
N SER A 189 50.92 28.85 27.54
CA SER A 189 52.33 28.43 27.68
C SER A 189 53.29 29.61 27.56
N LYS A 190 53.07 30.53 26.61
CA LYS A 190 53.87 31.76 26.47
C LYS A 190 53.74 32.70 27.67
N LEU A 191 52.53 32.87 28.22
CA LEU A 191 52.29 33.67 29.42
C LEU A 191 53.01 33.08 30.63
N GLU A 192 52.97 31.73 30.78
CA GLU A 192 53.69 31.05 31.86
C GLU A 192 55.23 31.24 31.76
N ALA A 193 55.77 31.11 30.54
CA ALA A 193 57.19 31.36 30.27
C ALA A 193 57.57 32.80 30.58
N ILE A 194 56.78 33.79 30.20
CA ILE A 194 57.03 35.20 30.50
C ILE A 194 56.98 35.43 32.02
N SER A 195 55.96 34.87 32.71
CA SER A 195 55.82 34.97 34.15
C SER A 195 57.00 34.36 34.91
N SER A 196 57.54 33.23 34.41
CA SER A 196 58.73 32.60 35.02
C SER A 196 59.99 33.42 34.81
N ILE A 197 60.16 34.03 33.62
CA ILE A 197 61.30 34.97 33.36
C ILE A 197 61.17 36.22 34.26
N GLU A 198 60.04 36.81 34.36
CA GLU A 198 59.79 37.97 35.21
C GLU A 198 60.11 37.68 36.68
N ARG A 199 59.75 36.49 37.16
CA ARG A 199 60.09 36.04 38.52
C ARG A 199 61.62 35.90 38.71
N SER A 200 62.30 35.28 37.77
CA SER A 200 63.76 35.10 37.82
C SER A 200 64.52 36.43 37.78
N ILE A 201 64.02 37.42 36.98
CA ILE A 201 64.62 38.77 36.96
C ILE A 201 64.43 39.48 38.29
N ARG A 202 63.23 39.36 38.91
CA ARG A 202 62.97 39.97 40.22
C ARG A 202 63.82 39.36 41.32
N GLU A 203 64.06 38.06 41.32
CA GLU A 203 64.96 37.37 42.27
C GLU A 203 66.42 37.85 42.10
N GLN A 204 66.89 37.95 40.86
CA GLN A 204 68.25 38.45 40.58
C GLN A 204 68.45 39.92 40.93
N SER A 205 67.41 40.77 40.83
CA SER A 205 67.47 42.17 41.15
C SER A 205 67.42 42.41 42.69
N GLY A 206 66.76 41.55 43.48
CA GLY A 206 66.71 41.56 44.92
C GLY A 206 68.04 41.15 45.61
N ASP A 207 68.87 40.35 44.94
CA ASP A 207 70.17 39.90 45.49
C ASP A 207 71.32 40.89 45.24
N ASN A 208 71.10 41.95 44.45
CA ASN A 208 72.09 42.98 44.12
C ASN A 208 71.93 44.31 44.93
N ASP A 209 71.19 44.32 46.05
CA ASP A 209 71.09 45.52 46.92
C ASP A 209 72.29 45.50 47.86
N PRO A 210 73.31 46.38 47.73
CA PRO A 210 74.47 46.42 48.62
C PRO A 210 74.09 46.97 49.94
N GLN A 211 74.37 46.28 51.06
CA GLN A 211 74.34 46.78 52.45
C GLN A 211 75.37 47.87 52.66
#